data_645c368d7323fc4727d9a4dd0a951f4d
#
_entry.id   645c368d7323fc4727d9a4dd0a951f4d
#
_cell.length_a   1.000
_cell.length_b   1.000
_cell.length_c   1.000
_cell.angle_alpha   90.00
_cell.angle_beta   90.00
_cell.angle_gamma   90.00
#
_symmetry.space_group_name_H-M   'P 1'
#
loop_
_entity.id
_entity.type
_entity.pdbx_description
1 polymer ?
#
loop_
_entity_poly.entity_id
_entity_poly.type
_entity_poly.pdbx_seq_one_letter_code
_entity_poly.pdbx_strand_id
1 'polypeptide(L)' 'MIPQDPAMLLSFVNMKLRDDYASLDDLCDDLDLDRADLEARLASIGAVYDPEHNCFR' A
#
# COMPACT_ATOMS: atom_id res chain seq x y z
N MET A 1 -12.42 2.27 -6.48
CA MET A 1 -11.36 3.25 -6.77
C MET A 1 -10.55 3.54 -5.51
N ILE A 2 -9.23 3.61 -5.63
CA ILE A 2 -8.38 3.88 -4.48
C ILE A 2 -8.19 5.39 -4.28
N PRO A 3 -7.91 5.84 -3.03
CA PRO A 3 -7.66 7.25 -2.78
C PRO A 3 -6.44 7.78 -3.53
N GLN A 4 -6.49 9.03 -3.98
CA GLN A 4 -5.37 9.69 -4.65
C GLN A 4 -4.46 10.41 -3.66
N ASP A 5 -5.01 10.89 -2.55
CA ASP A 5 -4.26 11.58 -1.50
C ASP A 5 -3.34 10.56 -0.80
N PRO A 6 -2.02 10.83 -0.73
CA PRO A 6 -1.08 9.88 -0.11
C PRO A 6 -1.44 9.48 1.32
N ALA A 7 -1.93 10.41 2.14
CA ALA A 7 -2.30 10.09 3.52
C ALA A 7 -3.51 9.15 3.57
N MET A 8 -4.52 9.40 2.74
CA MET A 8 -5.68 8.53 2.65
C MET A 8 -5.32 7.19 2.01
N LEU A 9 -4.43 7.22 1.01
CA LEU A 9 -3.93 6.01 0.37
C LEU A 9 -3.20 5.12 1.37
N LEU A 10 -2.38 5.70 2.24
CA LEU A 10 -1.68 4.98 3.30
C LEU A 10 -2.66 4.22 4.20
N SER A 11 -3.71 4.90 4.66
CA SER A 11 -4.72 4.27 5.51
C SER A 11 -5.44 3.14 4.79
N PHE A 12 -5.81 3.37 3.53
CA PHE A 12 -6.51 2.39 2.71
C PHE A 12 -5.65 1.14 2.50
N VAL A 13 -4.39 1.33 2.10
CA VAL A 13 -3.48 0.23 1.80
C VAL A 13 -3.19 -0.59 3.06
N ASN A 14 -2.91 0.08 4.18
CA ASN A 14 -2.62 -0.62 5.43
C ASN A 14 -3.83 -1.42 5.93
N MET A 15 -5.03 -0.88 5.76
CA MET A 15 -6.25 -1.61 6.10
C MET A 15 -6.37 -2.88 5.26
N LYS A 16 -6.15 -2.77 3.95
CA LYS A 16 -6.23 -3.91 3.05
C LYS A 16 -5.17 -4.96 3.34
N LEU A 17 -3.95 -4.53 3.63
CA LEU A 17 -2.87 -5.47 3.99
C LEU A 17 -3.17 -6.20 5.29
N ARG A 18 -3.80 -5.51 6.26
CA ARG A 18 -4.17 -6.12 7.52
C ARG A 18 -5.29 -7.14 7.35
N ASP A 19 -6.30 -6.80 6.54
CA ASP A 19 -7.55 -7.57 6.51
C ASP A 19 -7.65 -8.55 5.34
N ASP A 20 -7.09 -8.21 4.17
CA ASP A 20 -7.41 -8.93 2.94
C ASP A 20 -6.22 -9.56 2.23
N TYR A 21 -5.00 -9.04 2.40
CA TYR A 21 -3.84 -9.49 1.63
C TYR A 21 -2.66 -9.82 2.52
N ALA A 22 -1.97 -10.91 2.17
CA ALA A 22 -0.82 -11.38 2.95
C ALA A 22 0.47 -10.64 2.60
N SER A 23 0.51 -9.94 1.47
CA SER A 23 1.69 -9.21 1.03
C SER A 23 1.30 -8.05 0.12
N LEU A 24 2.25 -7.12 -0.10
CA LEU A 24 2.04 -6.01 -1.02
C LEU A 24 1.88 -6.49 -2.45
N ASP A 25 2.61 -7.53 -2.85
CA ASP A 25 2.46 -8.10 -4.18
C ASP A 25 1.05 -8.65 -4.41
N ASP A 26 0.50 -9.33 -3.42
CA ASP A 26 -0.86 -9.85 -3.50
C ASP A 26 -1.88 -8.72 -3.66
N LEU A 27 -1.71 -7.65 -2.90
CA LEU A 27 -2.60 -6.49 -3.00
C LEU A 27 -2.53 -5.86 -4.39
N CYS A 28 -1.31 -5.61 -4.88
CA CYS A 28 -1.13 -4.95 -6.17
C CYS A 28 -1.65 -5.81 -7.32
N ASP A 29 -1.44 -7.12 -7.23
CA ASP A 29 -1.90 -8.05 -8.27
C ASP A 29 -3.43 -8.08 -8.34
N ASP A 30 -4.09 -8.20 -7.19
CA ASP A 30 -5.55 -8.30 -7.15
C ASP A 30 -6.25 -7.00 -7.53
N LEU A 31 -5.69 -5.87 -7.11
CA LEU A 31 -6.27 -4.56 -7.41
C LEU A 31 -5.75 -3.94 -8.71
N ASP A 32 -4.90 -4.67 -9.43
CA ASP A 32 -4.30 -4.22 -10.70
C ASP A 32 -3.56 -2.89 -10.53
N LEU A 33 -2.71 -2.81 -9.52
CA LEU A 33 -1.91 -1.62 -9.23
C LEU A 33 -0.45 -1.86 -9.56
N ASP A 34 0.23 -0.80 -10.03
CA ASP A 34 1.68 -0.82 -10.22
C ASP A 34 2.35 -0.61 -8.87
N ARG A 35 3.07 -1.63 -8.39
CA ARG A 35 3.73 -1.59 -7.08
C ARG A 35 4.72 -0.42 -6.97
N ALA A 36 5.51 -0.19 -8.03
CA ALA A 36 6.50 0.89 -8.01
C ALA A 36 5.83 2.27 -7.88
N ASP A 37 4.72 2.47 -8.59
CA ASP A 37 3.97 3.70 -8.51
C ASP A 37 3.36 3.89 -7.11
N LEU A 38 2.79 2.83 -6.56
CA LEU A 38 2.21 2.88 -5.21
C LEU A 38 3.27 3.20 -4.16
N GLU A 39 4.42 2.54 -4.23
CA GLU A 39 5.52 2.79 -3.31
C GLU A 39 6.03 4.23 -3.43
N ALA A 40 6.14 4.76 -4.66
CA ALA A 40 6.58 6.13 -4.87
C ALA A 40 5.62 7.15 -4.26
N ARG A 41 4.31 6.92 -4.41
CA ARG A 41 3.28 7.80 -3.84
C ARG A 41 3.36 7.84 -2.33
N LEU A 42 3.53 6.68 -1.70
CA LEU A 42 3.60 6.60 -0.24
C LEU A 42 4.95 7.09 0.29
N ALA A 43 6.03 6.93 -0.49
CA ALA A 43 7.33 7.47 -0.12
C ALA A 43 7.29 9.01 -0.04
N SER A 44 6.40 9.66 -0.80
CA SER A 44 6.28 11.11 -0.77
C SER A 44 5.89 11.65 0.61
N ILE A 45 5.28 10.83 1.45
CA ILE A 45 4.94 11.20 2.84
C ILE A 45 5.77 10.40 3.85
N GLY A 46 6.86 9.81 3.41
CA GLY A 46 7.80 9.10 4.27
C GLY A 46 7.38 7.69 4.66
N ALA A 47 6.39 7.12 4.01
CA ALA A 47 5.94 5.76 4.30
C ALA A 47 6.63 4.74 3.40
N VAL A 48 7.19 3.69 4.01
CA VAL A 48 7.92 2.62 3.32
C VAL A 48 7.34 1.28 3.73
N TYR A 49 7.23 0.37 2.76
CA TYR A 49 6.68 -0.96 3.03
C TYR A 49 7.62 -1.77 3.92
N ASP A 50 7.05 -2.32 4.98
CA ASP A 50 7.74 -3.23 5.90
C ASP A 50 7.20 -4.64 5.67
N PRO A 51 7.95 -5.52 4.97
CA PRO A 51 7.46 -6.87 4.68
C PRO A 51 7.32 -7.74 5.92
N GLU A 52 8.09 -7.46 6.97
CA GLU A 52 8.00 -8.23 8.21
C GLU A 52 6.66 -8.03 8.90
N HIS A 53 6.14 -6.80 8.90
CA HIS A 53 4.87 -6.47 9.52
C HIS A 53 3.72 -6.32 8.52
N ASN A 54 4.02 -6.46 7.23
CA ASN A 54 3.04 -6.35 6.14
C ASN A 54 2.26 -5.05 6.20
N CYS A 55 2.97 -3.95 6.32
CA CYS A 55 2.36 -2.62 6.35
C CYS A 55 3.36 -1.56 5.91
N PHE A 56 2.83 -0.37 5.58
CA PHE A 56 3.67 0.81 5.35
C PHE A 56 3.84 1.56 6.67
N ARG A 57 5.06 2.02 6.93
CA ARG A 57 5.38 2.71 8.18
C ARG A 57 6.29 3.92 7.96
#